data_04e85f737122ee203b9573c7398a345c
#
_entry.id   04e85f737122ee203b9573c7398a345c
#
_cell.length_a   1.000
_cell.length_b   1.000
_cell.length_c   1.000
_cell.angle_alpha   90.00
_cell.angle_beta   90.00
_cell.angle_gamma   90.00
#
_symmetry.space_group_name_H-M   'P 1'
#
loop_
_entity.id
_entity.type
_entity.pdbx_description
1 polymer ?
#
loop_
_entity_poly.entity_id
_entity_poly.type
_entity_poly.pdbx_seq_one_letter_code
_entity_poly.pdbx_strand_id
1 'polypeptide(L)'
;MKIGKLTDEQLESLVLSRLPALSLTTLSGAGIGADCAWIRVGEDLMVTSSDPITAGGKSSGTLAIHVSCNDIAACGIKPSGILIVIIAPPSAAETDISDIVDQASREASALGVDIVGGHTEVSDAVNSFIVISTAFGIVEKGSPVPLGKAMPGDSLIITKNAAIEGSFIAASEHRELLDGKVSEEFINEALSYDRLVSVVKEGSACGSIASCSGRVREDGFPLSAADLMHDVTEGGVFGAAFEMADFSKCGVTVDMNLVPFSDASRAICDVLGLDPFRLISSGALMIATPEPDAVLAKLEQEGIKATVIGTFTEDMARKYIDFDGNECELPPPGADEIYKIS
;
A
#
# COMPACT_ATOMS: atom_id res chain seq x y z
N MET A 1 -25.96 -7.92 -1.99
CA MET A 1 -24.50 -7.73 -2.13
C MET A 1 -23.89 -7.83 -0.73
N LYS A 2 -22.69 -8.34 -0.58
CA LYS A 2 -21.99 -8.37 0.72
C LYS A 2 -21.32 -7.01 0.97
N ILE A 3 -21.09 -6.69 2.24
CA ILE A 3 -20.27 -5.52 2.64
C ILE A 3 -18.82 -5.80 2.24
N GLY A 4 -18.11 -4.79 1.78
CA GLY A 4 -16.70 -4.85 1.35
C GLY A 4 -16.50 -4.61 -0.14
N LYS A 5 -15.27 -4.83 -0.62
CA LYS A 5 -14.92 -4.72 -2.05
C LYS A 5 -15.73 -5.74 -2.88
N LEU A 6 -16.02 -5.39 -4.14
CA LEU A 6 -16.57 -6.33 -5.11
C LEU A 6 -15.56 -7.45 -5.38
N THR A 7 -16.04 -8.66 -5.67
CA THR A 7 -15.15 -9.70 -6.21
C THR A 7 -14.69 -9.31 -7.62
N ASP A 8 -13.56 -9.86 -8.07
CA ASP A 8 -13.01 -9.59 -9.40
C ASP A 8 -14.04 -9.86 -10.51
N GLU A 9 -14.80 -10.96 -10.39
CA GLU A 9 -15.87 -11.27 -11.33
C GLU A 9 -16.99 -10.21 -11.34
N GLN A 10 -17.35 -9.70 -10.15
CA GLN A 10 -18.33 -8.62 -10.03
C GLN A 10 -17.77 -7.31 -10.56
N LEU A 11 -16.52 -6.97 -10.24
CA LEU A 11 -15.86 -5.77 -10.74
C LEU A 11 -15.80 -5.81 -12.27
N GLU A 12 -15.36 -6.92 -12.87
CA GLU A 12 -15.33 -7.09 -14.32
C GLU A 12 -16.71 -6.93 -14.95
N SER A 13 -17.71 -7.68 -14.46
CA SER A 13 -19.03 -7.74 -15.09
C SER A 13 -19.90 -6.50 -14.88
N LEU A 14 -19.78 -5.84 -13.72
CA LEU A 14 -20.65 -4.72 -13.34
C LEU A 14 -20.03 -3.35 -13.62
N VAL A 15 -18.70 -3.25 -13.69
CA VAL A 15 -17.99 -1.99 -13.82
C VAL A 15 -17.11 -2.00 -15.07
N LEU A 16 -16.03 -2.78 -15.10
CA LEU A 16 -14.98 -2.66 -16.13
C LEU A 16 -15.50 -2.90 -17.54
N SER A 17 -16.32 -3.91 -17.75
CA SER A 17 -16.94 -4.21 -19.06
C SER A 17 -17.89 -3.11 -19.57
N ARG A 18 -18.25 -2.14 -18.73
CA ARG A 18 -19.16 -1.04 -19.08
C ARG A 18 -18.45 0.28 -19.31
N LEU A 19 -17.15 0.34 -19.00
CA LEU A 19 -16.35 1.54 -19.24
C LEU A 19 -16.13 1.74 -20.75
N PRO A 20 -16.09 3.00 -21.23
CA PRO A 20 -15.72 3.27 -22.61
C PRO A 20 -14.26 2.90 -22.87
N ALA A 21 -13.92 2.71 -24.13
CA ALA A 21 -12.53 2.51 -24.52
C ALA A 21 -11.67 3.71 -24.09
N LEU A 22 -10.48 3.40 -23.57
CA LEU A 22 -9.52 4.42 -23.17
C LEU A 22 -9.01 5.22 -24.37
N SER A 23 -8.73 6.49 -24.13
CA SER A 23 -8.07 7.33 -25.13
C SER A 23 -6.59 6.95 -25.31
N LEU A 24 -5.96 7.37 -26.40
CA LEU A 24 -4.52 7.12 -26.62
C LEU A 24 -3.60 7.81 -25.62
N THR A 25 -4.10 8.76 -24.85
CA THR A 25 -3.35 9.42 -23.78
C THR A 25 -3.38 8.65 -22.47
N THR A 26 -4.32 7.71 -22.27
CA THR A 26 -4.38 6.87 -21.09
C THR A 26 -3.59 5.59 -21.36
N LEU A 27 -2.43 5.46 -20.74
CA LEU A 27 -1.52 4.34 -20.93
C LEU A 27 -1.95 3.11 -20.11
N SER A 28 -2.47 3.35 -18.91
CA SER A 28 -3.07 2.35 -18.03
C SER A 28 -4.25 3.01 -17.32
N GLY A 29 -5.36 2.31 -17.18
CA GLY A 29 -6.57 2.79 -16.53
C GLY A 29 -7.15 1.74 -15.59
N ALA A 30 -8.45 1.85 -15.30
CA ALA A 30 -9.14 0.94 -14.39
C ALA A 30 -8.98 -0.53 -14.82
N GLY A 31 -8.60 -1.38 -13.86
CA GLY A 31 -8.39 -2.81 -14.07
C GLY A 31 -8.29 -3.55 -12.75
N ILE A 32 -8.40 -4.87 -12.78
CA ILE A 32 -8.22 -5.71 -11.59
C ILE A 32 -6.74 -5.63 -11.17
N GLY A 33 -6.48 -5.29 -9.90
CA GLY A 33 -5.13 -5.12 -9.36
C GLY A 33 -4.40 -3.86 -9.84
N ALA A 34 -5.12 -2.90 -10.44
CA ALA A 34 -4.55 -1.62 -10.87
C ALA A 34 -5.06 -0.49 -9.94
N ASP A 35 -4.23 -0.07 -8.99
CA ASP A 35 -4.57 0.98 -8.04
C ASP A 35 -4.41 2.38 -8.66
N CYS A 36 -3.56 2.52 -9.68
CA CYS A 36 -3.27 3.78 -10.33
C CYS A 36 -3.58 3.79 -11.82
N ALA A 37 -4.03 4.95 -12.31
CA ALA A 37 -4.06 5.25 -13.73
C ALA A 37 -2.82 6.04 -14.16
N TRP A 38 -2.30 5.75 -15.38
CA TRP A 38 -1.18 6.44 -16.01
C TRP A 38 -1.67 7.19 -17.25
N ILE A 39 -1.47 8.49 -17.26
CA ILE A 39 -2.01 9.39 -18.29
C ILE A 39 -0.87 10.22 -18.87
N ARG A 40 -0.74 10.27 -20.18
CA ARG A 40 0.23 11.11 -20.88
C ARG A 40 -0.27 12.57 -20.93
N VAL A 41 0.57 13.49 -20.46
CA VAL A 41 0.31 14.93 -20.44
C VAL A 41 1.46 15.64 -21.19
N GLY A 42 1.28 15.86 -22.49
CA GLY A 42 2.37 16.34 -23.34
C GLY A 42 3.49 15.30 -23.46
N GLU A 43 4.70 15.63 -23.01
CA GLU A 43 5.84 14.70 -22.97
C GLU A 43 5.99 14.00 -21.62
N ASP A 44 5.27 14.44 -20.59
CA ASP A 44 5.30 13.94 -19.23
C ASP A 44 4.20 12.90 -18.99
N LEU A 45 4.20 12.25 -17.81
CA LEU A 45 3.14 11.37 -17.35
C LEU A 45 2.53 11.91 -16.05
N MET A 46 1.25 11.70 -15.89
CA MET A 46 0.53 11.86 -14.64
C MET A 46 0.10 10.48 -14.15
N VAL A 47 0.37 10.19 -12.88
CA VAL A 47 -0.13 9.01 -12.16
C VAL A 47 -1.18 9.48 -11.17
N THR A 48 -2.32 8.82 -11.08
CA THR A 48 -3.40 9.19 -10.18
C THR A 48 -4.10 7.97 -9.59
N SER A 49 -4.47 8.07 -8.31
CA SER A 49 -5.28 7.11 -7.57
C SER A 49 -6.40 7.80 -6.80
N SER A 50 -7.47 7.07 -6.49
CA SER A 50 -8.60 7.61 -5.73
C SER A 50 -9.24 6.54 -4.86
N ASP A 51 -9.28 6.81 -3.53
CA ASP A 51 -9.80 5.89 -2.53
C ASP A 51 -10.77 6.54 -1.55
N PRO A 52 -11.81 5.79 -1.13
CA PRO A 52 -12.71 6.20 -0.09
C PRO A 52 -12.25 5.69 1.29
N ILE A 53 -12.32 6.54 2.30
CA ILE A 53 -12.23 6.17 3.71
C ILE A 53 -13.64 6.10 4.28
N THR A 54 -14.13 4.89 4.52
CA THR A 54 -15.49 4.64 5.01
C THR A 54 -15.54 4.19 6.48
N ALA A 55 -14.40 3.79 7.05
CA ALA A 55 -14.28 3.27 8.42
C ALA A 55 -13.14 3.94 9.22
N GLY A 56 -12.66 5.10 8.81
CA GLY A 56 -11.51 5.76 9.42
C GLY A 56 -11.75 6.35 10.82
N GLY A 57 -13.00 6.41 11.28
CA GLY A 57 -13.34 6.95 12.60
C GLY A 57 -12.69 8.32 12.85
N LYS A 58 -11.98 8.44 13.97
CA LYS A 58 -11.26 9.67 14.34
C LYS A 58 -9.98 9.92 13.51
N SER A 59 -9.53 8.96 12.71
CA SER A 59 -8.30 9.06 11.91
C SER A 59 -8.57 9.26 10.42
N SER A 60 -9.80 9.57 10.03
CA SER A 60 -10.21 9.67 8.62
C SER A 60 -9.39 10.65 7.81
N GLY A 61 -8.99 11.80 8.39
CA GLY A 61 -8.15 12.78 7.71
C GLY A 61 -6.72 12.29 7.46
N THR A 62 -6.12 11.61 8.45
CA THR A 62 -4.79 10.99 8.32
C THR A 62 -4.81 9.91 7.24
N LEU A 63 -5.76 8.96 7.31
CA LEU A 63 -5.88 7.86 6.36
C LEU A 63 -6.13 8.36 4.93
N ALA A 64 -6.95 9.38 4.75
CA ALA A 64 -7.24 9.94 3.43
C ALA A 64 -5.97 10.43 2.71
N ILE A 65 -4.99 10.95 3.44
CA ILE A 65 -3.71 11.35 2.85
C ILE A 65 -2.86 10.14 2.53
N HIS A 66 -2.70 9.22 3.49
CA HIS A 66 -1.74 8.13 3.32
C HIS A 66 -2.17 7.10 2.28
N VAL A 67 -3.45 6.68 2.26
CA VAL A 67 -3.92 5.63 1.34
C VAL A 67 -3.63 6.01 -0.11
N SER A 68 -4.21 7.10 -0.62
CA SER A 68 -3.99 7.49 -2.03
C SER A 68 -2.55 7.92 -2.35
N CYS A 69 -1.81 8.50 -1.37
CA CYS A 69 -0.41 8.86 -1.59
C CYS A 69 0.50 7.62 -1.63
N ASN A 70 0.18 6.56 -0.88
CA ASN A 70 0.90 5.30 -0.90
C ASN A 70 0.77 4.60 -2.26
N ASP A 71 -0.42 4.64 -2.88
CA ASP A 71 -0.62 4.09 -4.23
C ASP A 71 0.27 4.78 -5.26
N ILE A 72 0.32 6.13 -5.23
CA ILE A 72 1.23 6.89 -6.11
C ILE A 72 2.68 6.50 -5.85
N ALA A 73 3.05 6.33 -4.57
CA ALA A 73 4.39 5.93 -4.19
C ALA A 73 4.72 4.49 -4.60
N ALA A 74 3.75 3.56 -4.53
CA ALA A 74 3.89 2.19 -5.02
C ALA A 74 4.11 2.15 -6.55
N CYS A 75 3.68 3.19 -7.27
CA CYS A 75 4.06 3.41 -8.67
C CYS A 75 5.47 3.99 -8.85
N GLY A 76 6.25 4.20 -7.79
CA GLY A 76 7.58 4.78 -7.83
C GLY A 76 7.62 6.30 -7.96
N ILE A 77 6.48 6.96 -7.79
CA ILE A 77 6.32 8.39 -8.08
C ILE A 77 6.05 9.13 -6.77
N LYS A 78 6.66 10.30 -6.63
CA LYS A 78 6.37 11.18 -5.50
C LYS A 78 4.99 11.83 -5.72
N PRO A 79 4.03 11.70 -4.79
CA PRO A 79 2.78 12.45 -4.86
C PRO A 79 3.07 13.96 -4.86
N SER A 80 2.34 14.70 -5.71
CA SER A 80 2.51 16.15 -5.87
C SER A 80 1.31 16.92 -5.33
N GLY A 81 0.11 16.37 -5.47
CA GLY A 81 -1.11 17.01 -5.03
C GLY A 81 -2.23 16.00 -4.74
N ILE A 82 -3.21 16.46 -3.95
CA ILE A 82 -4.36 15.65 -3.54
C ILE A 82 -5.63 16.52 -3.48
N LEU A 83 -6.74 15.94 -3.93
CA LEU A 83 -8.09 16.48 -3.71
C LEU A 83 -8.76 15.64 -2.60
N ILE A 84 -9.56 16.32 -1.76
CA ILE A 84 -10.26 15.66 -0.66
C ILE A 84 -11.74 16.03 -0.72
N VAL A 85 -12.61 15.02 -0.78
CA VAL A 85 -14.06 15.17 -0.67
C VAL A 85 -14.49 14.65 0.70
N ILE A 86 -15.22 15.47 1.46
CA ILE A 86 -15.76 15.12 2.78
C ILE A 86 -17.29 15.14 2.69
N ILE A 87 -17.92 13.99 2.94
CA ILE A 87 -19.37 13.87 3.05
C ILE A 87 -19.67 13.58 4.53
N ALA A 88 -20.25 14.56 5.22
CA ALA A 88 -20.58 14.49 6.63
C ALA A 88 -22.03 14.09 6.85
N PRO A 89 -22.34 13.25 7.87
CA PRO A 89 -23.72 12.96 8.24
C PRO A 89 -24.36 14.18 8.92
N PRO A 90 -25.70 14.29 8.96
CA PRO A 90 -26.40 15.39 9.64
C PRO A 90 -26.13 15.50 11.15
N SER A 91 -25.62 14.42 11.75
CA SER A 91 -25.23 14.38 13.17
C SER A 91 -23.83 14.93 13.45
N ALA A 92 -23.07 15.27 12.42
CA ALA A 92 -21.69 15.78 12.56
C ALA A 92 -21.69 17.16 13.21
N ALA A 93 -20.71 17.41 14.08
CA ALA A 93 -20.39 18.74 14.57
C ALA A 93 -19.39 19.46 13.64
N GLU A 94 -19.36 20.78 13.68
CA GLU A 94 -18.37 21.56 12.92
C GLU A 94 -16.92 21.19 13.30
N THR A 95 -16.70 20.83 14.58
CA THR A 95 -15.42 20.36 15.09
C THR A 95 -14.95 19.07 14.44
N ASP A 96 -15.85 18.14 14.12
CA ASP A 96 -15.48 16.87 13.49
C ASP A 96 -14.91 17.09 12.08
N ILE A 97 -15.52 18.05 11.33
CA ILE A 97 -15.03 18.45 10.01
C ILE A 97 -13.67 19.12 10.13
N SER A 98 -13.51 20.05 11.09
CA SER A 98 -12.25 20.74 11.34
C SER A 98 -11.14 19.75 11.70
N ASP A 99 -11.42 18.78 12.58
CA ASP A 99 -10.45 17.74 12.98
C ASP A 99 -9.96 16.91 11.79
N ILE A 100 -10.86 16.51 10.87
CA ILE A 100 -10.50 15.78 9.64
C ILE A 100 -9.57 16.64 8.77
N VAL A 101 -9.90 17.92 8.58
CA VAL A 101 -9.10 18.84 7.76
C VAL A 101 -7.73 19.13 8.40
N ASP A 102 -7.68 19.32 9.71
CA ASP A 102 -6.43 19.57 10.46
C ASP A 102 -5.49 18.34 10.38
N GLN A 103 -6.04 17.13 10.51
CA GLN A 103 -5.27 15.90 10.31
C GLN A 103 -4.73 15.83 8.89
N ALA A 104 -5.59 15.96 7.88
CA ALA A 104 -5.19 15.91 6.49
C ALA A 104 -4.11 16.96 6.17
N SER A 105 -4.27 18.18 6.66
CA SER A 105 -3.30 19.28 6.45
C SER A 105 -1.94 18.99 7.07
N ARG A 106 -1.92 18.39 8.28
CA ARG A 106 -0.68 18.02 8.96
C ARG A 106 0.06 16.93 8.19
N GLU A 107 -0.64 15.85 7.80
CA GLU A 107 -0.03 14.73 7.08
C GLU A 107 0.44 15.14 5.66
N ALA A 108 -0.38 15.89 4.93
CA ALA A 108 0.00 16.41 3.60
C ALA A 108 1.24 17.30 3.70
N SER A 109 1.32 18.18 4.70
CA SER A 109 2.48 19.02 4.95
C SER A 109 3.74 18.19 5.28
N ALA A 110 3.59 17.13 6.08
CA ALA A 110 4.70 16.23 6.42
C ALA A 110 5.24 15.47 5.20
N LEU A 111 4.39 15.11 4.26
CA LEU A 111 4.76 14.45 2.99
C LEU A 111 5.23 15.44 1.91
N GLY A 112 5.02 16.74 2.09
CA GLY A 112 5.27 17.76 1.08
C GLY A 112 4.33 17.64 -0.13
N VAL A 113 3.05 17.34 0.15
CA VAL A 113 1.96 17.19 -0.84
C VAL A 113 0.98 18.35 -0.65
N ASP A 114 0.55 18.97 -1.75
CA ASP A 114 -0.41 20.06 -1.69
C ASP A 114 -1.85 19.55 -1.69
N ILE A 115 -2.69 20.02 -0.75
CA ILE A 115 -4.14 19.84 -0.85
C ILE A 115 -4.64 20.90 -1.83
N VAL A 116 -4.89 20.50 -3.08
CA VAL A 116 -5.17 21.44 -4.19
C VAL A 116 -6.66 21.77 -4.36
N GLY A 117 -7.53 21.09 -3.62
CA GLY A 117 -8.97 21.32 -3.67
C GLY A 117 -9.78 20.15 -3.13
N GLY A 118 -11.07 20.14 -3.46
CA GLY A 118 -12.00 19.11 -3.03
C GLY A 118 -13.42 19.62 -2.91
N HIS A 119 -14.24 18.95 -2.10
CA HIS A 119 -15.62 19.31 -1.82
C HIS A 119 -15.96 18.93 -0.39
N THR A 120 -16.78 19.73 0.29
CA THR A 120 -17.29 19.38 1.64
C THR A 120 -18.78 19.68 1.70
N GLU A 121 -19.57 18.66 2.09
CA GLU A 121 -21.02 18.82 2.26
C GLU A 121 -21.54 18.00 3.45
N VAL A 122 -22.72 18.39 3.94
CA VAL A 122 -23.53 17.60 4.87
C VAL A 122 -24.67 16.96 4.09
N SER A 123 -24.81 15.63 4.22
CA SER A 123 -25.81 14.86 3.46
C SER A 123 -26.52 13.84 4.33
N ASP A 124 -27.83 13.72 4.18
CA ASP A 124 -28.65 12.66 4.79
C ASP A 124 -28.52 11.29 4.07
N ALA A 125 -27.76 11.25 2.98
CA ALA A 125 -27.43 10.01 2.26
C ALA A 125 -26.43 9.13 3.01
N VAL A 126 -25.74 9.66 4.05
CA VAL A 126 -24.74 8.95 4.83
C VAL A 126 -25.03 9.00 6.34
N ASN A 127 -24.64 7.93 7.06
CA ASN A 127 -24.79 7.83 8.52
C ASN A 127 -23.49 8.06 9.28
N SER A 128 -22.35 8.02 8.57
CA SER A 128 -21.00 8.28 9.07
C SER A 128 -20.25 9.11 8.04
N PHE A 129 -19.10 9.68 8.45
CA PHE A 129 -18.24 10.36 7.51
C PHE A 129 -17.77 9.43 6.39
N ILE A 130 -17.78 9.96 5.16
CA ILE A 130 -17.06 9.38 4.02
C ILE A 130 -16.06 10.43 3.57
N VAL A 131 -14.78 10.07 3.58
CA VAL A 131 -13.72 10.93 3.06
C VAL A 131 -13.11 10.25 1.84
N ILE A 132 -13.16 10.92 0.70
CA ILE A 132 -12.60 10.42 -0.56
C ILE A 132 -11.40 11.29 -0.89
N SER A 133 -10.27 10.64 -1.14
CA SER A 133 -9.06 11.33 -1.60
C SER A 133 -8.70 10.92 -3.01
N THR A 134 -8.18 11.86 -3.78
CA THR A 134 -7.64 11.62 -5.12
C THR A 134 -6.27 12.25 -5.20
N ALA A 135 -5.23 11.43 -5.14
CA ALA A 135 -3.85 11.86 -5.25
C ALA A 135 -3.35 11.76 -6.69
N PHE A 136 -2.35 12.59 -7.02
CA PHE A 136 -1.64 12.51 -8.28
C PHE A 136 -0.16 12.86 -8.11
N GLY A 137 0.66 12.29 -9.01
CA GLY A 137 2.08 12.61 -9.14
C GLY A 137 2.44 12.84 -10.60
N ILE A 138 3.47 13.65 -10.85
CA ILE A 138 3.95 13.97 -12.20
C ILE A 138 5.32 13.33 -12.39
N VAL A 139 5.51 12.72 -13.54
CA VAL A 139 6.78 12.15 -14.01
C VAL A 139 7.26 12.97 -15.19
N GLU A 140 8.33 13.70 -15.00
CA GLU A 140 8.94 14.48 -16.06
C GLU A 140 9.58 13.54 -17.09
N LYS A 141 9.55 13.94 -18.37
CA LYS A 141 10.21 13.19 -19.45
C LYS A 141 11.66 12.89 -19.12
N GLY A 142 12.04 11.62 -19.27
CA GLY A 142 13.40 11.14 -19.00
C GLY A 142 13.66 10.70 -17.55
N SER A 143 12.70 10.92 -16.64
CA SER A 143 12.76 10.32 -15.31
C SER A 143 12.53 8.81 -15.38
N PRO A 144 13.22 8.01 -14.53
CA PRO A 144 12.98 6.58 -14.50
C PRO A 144 11.58 6.25 -13.96
N VAL A 145 11.03 5.14 -14.44
CA VAL A 145 9.73 4.59 -14.03
C VAL A 145 9.82 3.08 -13.86
N PRO A 146 9.06 2.47 -12.96
CA PRO A 146 8.99 1.01 -12.85
C PRO A 146 8.50 0.36 -14.14
N LEU A 147 8.89 -0.90 -14.36
CA LEU A 147 8.39 -1.73 -15.47
C LEU A 147 6.87 -1.94 -15.34
N GLY A 148 6.35 -1.98 -14.10
CA GLY A 148 4.96 -2.19 -13.77
C GLY A 148 4.56 -3.66 -13.65
N LYS A 149 5.52 -4.58 -13.58
CA LYS A 149 5.32 -6.01 -13.28
C LYS A 149 6.61 -6.62 -12.77
N ALA A 150 6.51 -7.62 -11.90
CA ALA A 150 7.64 -8.44 -11.50
C ALA A 150 8.05 -9.40 -12.63
N MET A 151 9.33 -9.69 -12.69
CA MET A 151 9.91 -10.61 -13.65
C MET A 151 10.53 -11.82 -12.93
N PRO A 152 10.51 -13.01 -13.55
CA PRO A 152 11.28 -14.15 -13.02
C PRO A 152 12.75 -13.79 -12.81
N GLY A 153 13.27 -14.11 -11.64
CA GLY A 153 14.61 -13.74 -11.19
C GLY A 153 14.68 -12.47 -10.36
N ASP A 154 13.61 -11.67 -10.29
CA ASP A 154 13.56 -10.53 -9.39
C ASP A 154 13.60 -10.96 -7.94
N SER A 155 14.36 -10.23 -7.13
CA SER A 155 14.31 -10.34 -5.68
C SER A 155 13.05 -9.68 -5.16
N LEU A 156 12.42 -10.26 -4.13
CA LEU A 156 11.33 -9.67 -3.39
C LEU A 156 11.89 -9.04 -2.10
N ILE A 157 11.79 -7.73 -1.98
CA ILE A 157 12.24 -6.96 -0.82
C ILE A 157 11.00 -6.47 -0.05
N ILE A 158 11.08 -6.41 1.28
CA ILE A 158 10.13 -5.70 2.15
C ILE A 158 10.84 -4.58 2.90
N THR A 159 10.18 -3.43 3.04
CA THR A 159 10.68 -2.31 3.86
C THR A 159 10.10 -2.36 5.28
N LYS A 160 10.81 -1.76 6.25
CA LYS A 160 10.43 -1.71 7.67
C LYS A 160 10.14 -3.10 8.26
N ASN A 161 8.95 -3.27 8.84
CA ASN A 161 8.49 -4.54 9.42
C ASN A 161 7.12 -4.91 8.88
N ALA A 162 6.77 -6.19 8.95
CA ALA A 162 5.41 -6.65 8.72
C ALA A 162 4.51 -6.42 9.96
N ALA A 163 3.20 -6.51 9.79
CA ALA A 163 2.18 -6.37 10.83
C ALA A 163 2.15 -4.99 11.54
N ILE A 164 2.61 -3.92 10.87
CA ILE A 164 2.69 -2.57 11.45
C ILE A 164 1.29 -2.06 11.83
N GLU A 165 0.40 -1.94 10.85
CA GLU A 165 -0.94 -1.38 11.07
C GLU A 165 -1.80 -2.27 11.93
N GLY A 166 -1.78 -3.59 11.72
CA GLY A 166 -2.57 -4.51 12.53
C GLY A 166 -2.17 -4.49 14.01
N SER A 167 -0.87 -4.34 14.31
CA SER A 167 -0.40 -4.16 15.68
C SER A 167 -0.86 -2.83 16.29
N PHE A 168 -0.87 -1.76 15.49
CA PHE A 168 -1.40 -0.47 15.92
C PHE A 168 -2.89 -0.55 16.22
N ILE A 169 -3.69 -1.15 15.32
CA ILE A 169 -5.14 -1.33 15.53
C ILE A 169 -5.41 -2.15 16.80
N ALA A 170 -4.71 -3.27 16.99
CA ALA A 170 -4.85 -4.09 18.18
C ALA A 170 -4.53 -3.31 19.47
N ALA A 171 -3.47 -2.50 19.46
CA ALA A 171 -3.07 -1.70 20.62
C ALA A 171 -3.99 -0.50 20.91
N SER A 172 -4.56 0.12 19.87
CA SER A 172 -5.38 1.34 19.99
C SER A 172 -6.87 1.06 20.21
N GLU A 173 -7.41 0.03 19.56
CA GLU A 173 -8.85 -0.24 19.53
C GLU A 173 -9.25 -1.46 20.36
N HIS A 174 -8.30 -2.39 20.61
CA HIS A 174 -8.56 -3.65 21.33
C HIS A 174 -7.59 -3.84 22.52
N ARG A 175 -7.19 -2.73 23.15
CA ARG A 175 -6.23 -2.73 24.25
C ARG A 175 -6.61 -3.67 25.38
N GLU A 176 -7.91 -3.80 25.70
CA GLU A 176 -8.43 -4.65 26.74
C GLU A 176 -8.09 -6.15 26.52
N LEU A 177 -7.84 -6.58 25.27
CA LEU A 177 -7.41 -7.93 24.96
C LEU A 177 -5.94 -8.15 25.29
N LEU A 178 -5.14 -7.09 25.37
CA LEU A 178 -3.69 -7.09 25.59
C LEU A 178 -3.31 -6.83 27.06
N ASP A 179 -4.18 -6.16 27.82
CA ASP A 179 -3.90 -5.75 29.20
C ASP A 179 -3.49 -6.94 30.10
N GLY A 180 -2.33 -6.79 30.74
CA GLY A 180 -1.74 -7.81 31.61
C GLY A 180 -1.16 -9.04 30.90
N LYS A 181 -1.20 -9.10 29.57
CA LYS A 181 -0.66 -10.19 28.75
C LYS A 181 0.53 -9.74 27.89
N VAL A 182 0.51 -8.51 27.42
CA VAL A 182 1.59 -7.85 26.68
C VAL A 182 2.19 -6.77 27.55
N SER A 183 3.49 -6.54 27.48
CA SER A 183 4.15 -5.47 28.25
C SER A 183 3.70 -4.10 27.80
N GLU A 184 3.63 -3.13 28.74
CA GLU A 184 3.32 -1.74 28.40
C GLU A 184 4.31 -1.11 27.40
N GLU A 185 5.57 -1.57 27.43
CA GLU A 185 6.59 -1.13 26.49
C GLU A 185 6.20 -1.50 25.05
N PHE A 186 5.80 -2.76 24.83
CA PHE A 186 5.38 -3.23 23.50
C PHE A 186 4.06 -2.62 23.04
N ILE A 187 3.11 -2.41 23.96
CA ILE A 187 1.86 -1.71 23.62
C ILE A 187 2.16 -0.27 23.19
N ASN A 188 3.03 0.45 23.92
CA ASN A 188 3.41 1.82 23.57
C ASN A 188 4.24 1.88 22.27
N GLU A 189 5.07 0.88 22.01
CA GLU A 189 5.75 0.75 20.71
C GLU A 189 4.73 0.59 19.58
N ALA A 190 3.78 -0.35 19.69
CA ALA A 190 2.75 -0.56 18.69
C ALA A 190 1.86 0.67 18.48
N LEU A 191 1.52 1.42 19.53
CA LEU A 191 0.79 2.69 19.42
C LEU A 191 1.56 3.78 18.63
N SER A 192 2.89 3.69 18.56
CA SER A 192 3.71 4.62 17.78
C SER A 192 3.75 4.30 16.27
N TYR A 193 3.19 3.18 15.84
CA TYR A 193 3.22 2.75 14.44
C TYR A 193 2.28 3.54 13.54
N ASP A 194 1.36 4.35 14.10
CA ASP A 194 0.59 5.34 13.36
C ASP A 194 1.45 6.24 12.47
N ARG A 195 2.71 6.48 12.88
CA ARG A 195 3.69 7.29 12.15
C ARG A 195 4.41 6.55 11.03
N LEU A 196 4.22 5.24 10.91
CA LEU A 196 4.92 4.39 9.95
C LEU A 196 4.08 4.01 8.74
N VAL A 197 2.81 4.42 8.70
CA VAL A 197 1.83 4.00 7.67
C VAL A 197 2.12 4.53 6.26
N SER A 198 2.98 5.54 6.12
CA SER A 198 3.39 6.06 4.82
C SER A 198 4.50 5.23 4.18
N VAL A 199 4.38 4.97 2.88
CA VAL A 199 5.44 4.40 2.02
C VAL A 199 5.93 5.39 0.96
N VAL A 200 5.55 6.66 1.09
CA VAL A 200 5.88 7.70 0.10
C VAL A 200 7.39 7.88 -0.05
N LYS A 201 8.13 7.82 1.05
CA LYS A 201 9.58 7.95 1.03
C LYS A 201 10.25 6.76 0.33
N GLU A 202 9.81 5.55 0.67
CA GLU A 202 10.29 4.30 0.11
C GLU A 202 10.06 4.21 -1.40
N GLY A 203 8.80 4.36 -1.80
CA GLY A 203 8.40 4.23 -3.19
C GLY A 203 9.05 5.28 -4.09
N SER A 204 9.03 6.55 -3.66
CA SER A 204 9.68 7.63 -4.40
C SER A 204 11.19 7.44 -4.53
N ALA A 205 11.84 6.96 -3.46
CA ALA A 205 13.28 6.68 -3.49
C ALA A 205 13.61 5.56 -4.48
N CYS A 206 12.90 4.44 -4.41
CA CYS A 206 13.12 3.30 -5.30
C CYS A 206 12.79 3.63 -6.77
N GLY A 207 11.69 4.34 -7.02
CA GLY A 207 11.31 4.77 -8.36
C GLY A 207 12.33 5.72 -9.01
N SER A 208 13.07 6.50 -8.22
CA SER A 208 14.06 7.46 -8.71
C SER A 208 15.39 6.85 -9.15
N ILE A 209 15.66 5.57 -8.87
CA ILE A 209 16.90 4.90 -9.25
C ILE A 209 16.80 4.46 -10.71
N ALA A 210 17.61 5.03 -11.61
CA ALA A 210 17.68 4.53 -12.98
C ALA A 210 18.30 3.12 -13.00
N SER A 211 17.67 2.18 -13.72
CA SER A 211 18.21 0.83 -13.90
C SER A 211 19.57 0.88 -14.61
N CYS A 212 20.54 0.10 -14.11
CA CYS A 212 21.84 -0.04 -14.75
C CYS A 212 21.76 -0.79 -16.09
N SER A 213 20.65 -1.46 -16.40
CA SER A 213 20.44 -2.19 -17.66
C SER A 213 20.30 -1.28 -18.89
N GLY A 214 20.02 0.01 -18.71
CA GLY A 214 19.73 0.96 -19.79
C GLY A 214 18.44 0.64 -20.57
N ARG A 215 17.59 -0.23 -20.03
CA ARG A 215 16.28 -0.55 -20.67
C ARG A 215 15.34 0.64 -20.63
N VAL A 216 14.48 0.72 -21.62
CA VAL A 216 13.47 1.78 -21.77
C VAL A 216 12.10 1.08 -21.88
N ARG A 217 11.10 1.65 -21.22
CA ARG A 217 9.71 1.20 -21.28
C ARG A 217 9.12 1.51 -22.68
N GLU A 218 8.07 0.83 -23.08
CA GLU A 218 7.46 0.99 -24.42
C GLU A 218 7.01 2.44 -24.73
N ASP A 219 6.68 3.21 -23.70
CA ASP A 219 6.28 4.61 -23.80
C ASP A 219 7.45 5.61 -23.90
N GLY A 220 8.70 5.10 -23.88
CA GLY A 220 9.91 5.88 -24.05
C GLY A 220 10.58 6.37 -22.75
N PHE A 221 10.07 6.01 -21.59
CA PHE A 221 10.67 6.34 -20.31
C PHE A 221 11.75 5.33 -19.92
N PRO A 222 12.89 5.77 -19.34
CA PRO A 222 13.89 4.83 -18.83
C PRO A 222 13.31 4.01 -17.68
N LEU A 223 13.72 2.74 -17.56
CA LEU A 223 13.29 1.91 -16.43
C LEU A 223 14.01 2.29 -15.15
N SER A 224 13.29 2.20 -14.03
CA SER A 224 13.88 2.24 -12.70
C SER A 224 14.53 0.89 -12.34
N ALA A 225 15.34 0.88 -11.26
CA ALA A 225 15.87 -0.35 -10.69
C ALA A 225 14.78 -1.24 -10.06
N ALA A 226 13.67 -0.66 -9.63
CA ALA A 226 12.49 -1.40 -9.15
C ALA A 226 11.55 -1.70 -10.32
N ASP A 227 11.23 -2.98 -10.54
CA ASP A 227 10.34 -3.40 -11.63
C ASP A 227 8.84 -3.29 -11.22
N LEU A 228 8.50 -3.65 -9.99
CA LEU A 228 7.14 -3.51 -9.42
C LEU A 228 7.24 -3.19 -7.92
N MET A 229 6.35 -2.35 -7.44
CA MET A 229 6.19 -2.11 -6.00
C MET A 229 4.71 -2.24 -5.63
N HIS A 230 4.45 -2.65 -4.38
CA HIS A 230 3.12 -2.82 -3.84
C HIS A 230 3.15 -2.54 -2.33
N ASP A 231 2.28 -1.67 -1.84
CA ASP A 231 2.14 -1.47 -0.40
C ASP A 231 1.40 -2.66 0.24
N VAL A 232 1.84 -3.03 1.43
CA VAL A 232 1.35 -4.22 2.10
C VAL A 232 0.13 -3.85 2.92
N THR A 233 -1.06 -4.14 2.39
CA THR A 233 -2.35 -3.84 3.05
C THR A 233 -3.02 -5.10 3.62
N GLU A 234 -4.32 -5.26 3.46
CA GLU A 234 -5.07 -6.44 3.92
C GLU A 234 -4.48 -7.75 3.38
N GLY A 235 -4.44 -8.79 4.22
CA GLY A 235 -3.83 -10.06 3.90
C GLY A 235 -2.32 -10.11 4.15
N GLY A 236 -1.72 -9.00 4.56
CA GLY A 236 -0.32 -8.88 4.99
C GLY A 236 0.69 -9.28 3.92
N VAL A 237 1.86 -9.74 4.37
CA VAL A 237 2.98 -10.13 3.51
C VAL A 237 2.60 -11.21 2.50
N PHE A 238 1.83 -12.21 2.95
CA PHE A 238 1.43 -13.32 2.08
C PHE A 238 0.40 -12.88 1.04
N GLY A 239 -0.52 -11.98 1.40
CA GLY A 239 -1.47 -11.39 0.46
C GLY A 239 -0.75 -10.60 -0.62
N ALA A 240 0.08 -9.65 -0.24
CA ALA A 240 0.81 -8.79 -1.17
C ALA A 240 1.75 -9.60 -2.11
N ALA A 241 2.48 -10.60 -1.59
CA ALA A 241 3.33 -11.45 -2.42
C ALA A 241 2.52 -12.26 -3.45
N PHE A 242 1.35 -12.78 -3.04
CA PHE A 242 0.44 -13.48 -3.94
C PHE A 242 -0.08 -12.55 -5.05
N GLU A 243 -0.55 -11.36 -4.68
CA GLU A 243 -1.10 -10.36 -5.59
C GLU A 243 -0.07 -9.87 -6.61
N MET A 244 1.15 -9.55 -6.16
CA MET A 244 2.25 -9.17 -7.06
C MET A 244 2.57 -10.28 -8.08
N ALA A 245 2.62 -11.56 -7.65
CA ALA A 245 2.88 -12.70 -8.53
C ALA A 245 1.70 -12.96 -9.49
N ASP A 246 0.45 -12.84 -9.00
CA ASP A 246 -0.73 -13.03 -9.83
C ASP A 246 -0.86 -11.95 -10.90
N PHE A 247 -0.69 -10.68 -10.51
CA PHE A 247 -0.69 -9.55 -11.43
C PHE A 247 0.40 -9.70 -12.50
N SER A 248 1.61 -10.11 -12.11
CA SER A 248 2.76 -10.27 -13.01
C SER A 248 2.75 -11.54 -13.84
N LYS A 249 1.83 -12.48 -13.56
CA LYS A 249 1.73 -13.81 -14.20
C LYS A 249 3.03 -14.60 -14.07
N CYS A 250 3.59 -14.65 -12.87
CA CYS A 250 4.77 -15.44 -12.51
C CYS A 250 4.57 -16.14 -11.17
N GLY A 251 5.54 -16.95 -10.74
CA GLY A 251 5.57 -17.53 -9.42
C GLY A 251 6.30 -16.63 -8.41
N VAL A 252 6.16 -16.96 -7.12
CA VAL A 252 6.91 -16.32 -6.04
C VAL A 252 7.23 -17.33 -4.95
N THR A 253 8.40 -17.19 -4.34
CA THR A 253 8.77 -17.92 -3.12
C THR A 253 9.15 -16.91 -2.03
N VAL A 254 8.46 -16.95 -0.89
CA VAL A 254 8.74 -16.14 0.31
C VAL A 254 9.38 -17.00 1.38
N ASP A 255 10.48 -16.57 1.97
CA ASP A 255 11.09 -17.24 3.12
C ASP A 255 10.60 -16.58 4.43
N MET A 256 9.81 -17.31 5.22
CA MET A 256 9.26 -16.83 6.49
C MET A 256 10.33 -16.39 7.48
N ASN A 257 11.53 -17.03 7.43
CA ASN A 257 12.63 -16.71 8.33
C ASN A 257 13.24 -15.33 8.07
N LEU A 258 13.05 -14.79 6.87
CA LEU A 258 13.60 -13.51 6.43
C LEU A 258 12.64 -12.34 6.63
N VAL A 259 11.34 -12.60 6.86
CA VAL A 259 10.35 -11.55 7.06
C VAL A 259 10.57 -10.84 8.39
N PRO A 260 10.84 -9.52 8.39
CA PRO A 260 11.10 -8.79 9.62
C PRO A 260 9.80 -8.46 10.37
N PHE A 261 9.81 -8.68 11.68
CA PHE A 261 8.77 -8.28 12.62
C PHE A 261 9.41 -7.60 13.81
N SER A 262 8.72 -6.62 14.41
CA SER A 262 9.09 -6.12 15.72
C SER A 262 8.73 -7.12 16.81
N ASP A 263 9.41 -7.02 17.96
CA ASP A 263 9.07 -7.86 19.13
C ASP A 263 7.66 -7.51 19.64
N ALA A 264 7.25 -6.25 19.54
CA ALA A 264 5.91 -5.82 19.90
C ALA A 264 4.84 -6.48 19.02
N SER A 265 5.02 -6.47 17.68
CA SER A 265 4.08 -7.13 16.76
C SER A 265 3.99 -8.64 17.01
N ARG A 266 5.14 -9.30 17.24
CA ARG A 266 5.14 -10.74 17.58
C ARG A 266 4.37 -11.02 18.85
N ALA A 267 4.65 -10.29 19.95
CA ALA A 267 3.98 -10.47 21.22
C ALA A 267 2.47 -10.23 21.15
N ILE A 268 2.04 -9.23 20.39
CA ILE A 268 0.61 -8.94 20.16
C ILE A 268 -0.06 -10.06 19.38
N CYS A 269 0.53 -10.51 18.28
CA CYS A 269 0.00 -11.60 17.47
C CYS A 269 -0.08 -12.90 18.25
N ASP A 270 0.95 -13.26 19.03
CA ASP A 270 0.98 -14.46 19.86
C ASP A 270 -0.15 -14.48 20.90
N VAL A 271 -0.39 -13.34 21.58
CA VAL A 271 -1.45 -13.20 22.61
C VAL A 271 -2.84 -13.27 22.00
N LEU A 272 -3.02 -12.72 20.80
CA LEU A 272 -4.32 -12.65 20.14
C LEU A 272 -4.59 -13.88 19.22
N GLY A 273 -3.58 -14.73 19.00
CA GLY A 273 -3.67 -15.89 18.11
C GLY A 273 -3.83 -15.49 16.63
N LEU A 274 -3.19 -14.39 16.23
CA LEU A 274 -3.19 -13.87 14.86
C LEU A 274 -1.96 -14.38 14.09
N ASP A 275 -2.14 -14.68 12.81
CA ASP A 275 -1.02 -14.96 11.90
C ASP A 275 -0.36 -13.63 11.45
N PRO A 276 0.87 -13.31 11.91
CA PRO A 276 1.51 -12.03 11.58
C PRO A 276 1.84 -11.88 10.10
N PHE A 277 1.92 -12.98 9.33
CA PHE A 277 2.17 -12.94 7.88
C PHE A 277 0.94 -12.54 7.07
N ARG A 278 -0.25 -12.61 7.69
CA ARG A 278 -1.55 -12.31 7.09
C ARG A 278 -2.26 -11.12 7.71
N LEU A 279 -1.59 -10.48 8.67
CA LEU A 279 -2.11 -9.31 9.37
C LEU A 279 -1.78 -8.05 8.56
N ILE A 280 -2.77 -7.18 8.38
CA ILE A 280 -2.64 -5.89 7.69
C ILE A 280 -1.37 -5.14 8.11
N SER A 281 -0.62 -4.64 7.12
CA SER A 281 0.75 -4.14 7.30
C SER A 281 0.98 -2.80 6.61
N SER A 282 -0.04 -1.95 6.45
CA SER A 282 0.15 -0.63 5.83
C SER A 282 1.33 0.11 6.47
N GLY A 283 2.16 0.68 5.63
CA GLY A 283 3.44 1.24 6.00
C GLY A 283 4.65 0.40 5.57
N ALA A 284 4.48 -0.89 5.29
CA ALA A 284 5.49 -1.69 4.60
C ALA A 284 5.29 -1.63 3.09
N LEU A 285 6.37 -1.59 2.33
CA LEU A 285 6.36 -1.64 0.87
C LEU A 285 7.07 -2.91 0.41
N MET A 286 6.46 -3.66 -0.48
CA MET A 286 7.11 -4.74 -1.22
C MET A 286 7.65 -4.25 -2.54
N ILE A 287 8.83 -4.74 -2.93
CA ILE A 287 9.56 -4.30 -4.12
C ILE A 287 10.08 -5.54 -4.85
N ALA A 288 9.68 -5.69 -6.11
CA ALA A 288 10.29 -6.63 -7.05
C ALA A 288 11.40 -5.91 -7.82
N THR A 289 12.60 -6.48 -7.83
CA THR A 289 13.77 -5.83 -8.45
C THR A 289 14.79 -6.84 -8.96
N PRO A 290 15.34 -6.65 -10.17
CA PRO A 290 16.53 -7.36 -10.63
C PRO A 290 17.84 -6.78 -10.06
N GLU A 291 17.79 -5.63 -9.36
CA GLU A 291 18.94 -4.89 -8.85
C GLU A 291 18.85 -4.68 -7.31
N PRO A 292 18.75 -5.76 -6.49
CA PRO A 292 18.47 -5.66 -5.06
C PRO A 292 19.50 -4.82 -4.30
N ASP A 293 20.80 -4.92 -4.65
CA ASP A 293 21.86 -4.18 -3.98
C ASP A 293 21.69 -2.65 -4.16
N ALA A 294 21.30 -2.21 -5.35
CA ALA A 294 21.08 -0.79 -5.63
C ALA A 294 19.88 -0.25 -4.86
N VAL A 295 18.78 -1.03 -4.81
CA VAL A 295 17.56 -0.69 -4.08
C VAL A 295 17.82 -0.64 -2.57
N LEU A 296 18.48 -1.66 -2.00
CA LEU A 296 18.83 -1.70 -0.58
C LEU A 296 19.75 -0.54 -0.18
N ALA A 297 20.80 -0.26 -0.97
CA ALA A 297 21.71 0.85 -0.70
C ALA A 297 20.98 2.21 -0.72
N LYS A 298 20.04 2.42 -1.64
CA LYS A 298 19.23 3.64 -1.69
C LYS A 298 18.32 3.77 -0.47
N LEU A 299 17.63 2.69 -0.08
CA LEU A 299 16.78 2.69 1.11
C LEU A 299 17.59 2.95 2.38
N GLU A 300 18.78 2.36 2.51
CA GLU A 300 19.68 2.62 3.64
C GLU A 300 20.13 4.10 3.70
N GLN A 301 20.46 4.73 2.55
CA GLN A 301 20.76 6.15 2.47
C GLN A 301 19.60 7.03 2.96
N GLU A 302 18.38 6.59 2.72
CA GLU A 302 17.16 7.25 3.21
C GLU A 302 16.83 6.91 4.68
N GLY A 303 17.64 6.06 5.33
CA GLY A 303 17.40 5.61 6.71
C GLY A 303 16.27 4.60 6.85
N ILE A 304 15.92 3.91 5.77
CA ILE A 304 14.84 2.92 5.72
C ILE A 304 15.45 1.52 5.77
N LYS A 305 15.05 0.73 6.75
CA LYS A 305 15.43 -0.70 6.81
C LYS A 305 14.66 -1.47 5.73
N ALA A 306 15.36 -2.36 5.04
CA ALA A 306 14.75 -3.24 4.05
C ALA A 306 15.46 -4.59 4.02
N THR A 307 14.74 -5.64 3.66
CA THR A 307 15.22 -7.02 3.68
C THR A 307 14.73 -7.77 2.45
N VAL A 308 15.62 -8.52 1.80
CA VAL A 308 15.23 -9.48 0.77
C VAL A 308 14.56 -10.67 1.47
N ILE A 309 13.31 -10.96 1.11
CA ILE A 309 12.50 -11.99 1.75
C ILE A 309 12.11 -13.13 0.80
N GLY A 310 12.47 -13.03 -0.48
CA GLY A 310 12.07 -14.02 -1.47
C GLY A 310 12.51 -13.68 -2.87
N THR A 311 11.95 -14.38 -3.84
CA THR A 311 12.25 -14.21 -5.28
C THR A 311 11.04 -14.58 -6.13
N PHE A 312 10.94 -13.96 -7.31
CA PHE A 312 9.96 -14.33 -8.33
C PHE A 312 10.53 -15.40 -9.26
N THR A 313 9.67 -16.33 -9.71
CA THR A 313 10.07 -17.52 -10.46
C THR A 313 9.34 -17.65 -11.81
N GLU A 314 9.89 -18.45 -12.74
CA GLU A 314 9.27 -18.69 -14.05
C GLU A 314 8.01 -19.56 -13.96
N ASP A 315 7.97 -20.47 -12.99
CA ASP A 315 6.78 -21.28 -12.75
C ASP A 315 5.65 -20.41 -12.17
N MET A 316 4.42 -20.88 -12.32
CA MET A 316 3.25 -20.16 -11.74
C MET A 316 3.02 -20.51 -10.26
N ALA A 317 3.97 -21.21 -9.63
CA ALA A 317 3.83 -21.67 -8.26
C ALA A 317 4.01 -20.50 -7.28
N ARG A 318 3.11 -20.38 -6.34
CA ARG A 318 3.18 -19.44 -5.24
C ARG A 318 3.47 -20.22 -3.97
N LYS A 319 4.64 -19.99 -3.37
CA LYS A 319 5.16 -20.79 -2.27
C LYS A 319 5.70 -19.92 -1.15
N TYR A 320 5.78 -20.51 0.03
CA TYR A 320 6.61 -20.01 1.10
C TYR A 320 7.48 -21.12 1.69
N ILE A 321 8.62 -20.76 2.27
CA ILE A 321 9.49 -21.64 3.04
C ILE A 321 9.13 -21.41 4.51
N ASP A 322 8.71 -22.46 5.20
CA ASP A 322 8.37 -22.40 6.62
C ASP A 322 9.61 -22.34 7.51
N PHE A 323 9.40 -22.25 8.83
CA PHE A 323 10.50 -22.18 9.81
C PHE A 323 11.36 -23.46 9.89
N ASP A 324 10.85 -24.59 9.41
CA ASP A 324 11.55 -25.87 9.34
C ASP A 324 12.26 -26.07 7.99
N GLY A 325 12.13 -25.12 7.06
CA GLY A 325 12.74 -25.16 5.72
C GLY A 325 11.93 -25.95 4.69
N ASN A 326 10.65 -26.25 4.96
CA ASN A 326 9.79 -26.93 3.99
C ASN A 326 9.13 -25.92 3.04
N GLU A 327 9.04 -26.31 1.76
CA GLU A 327 8.22 -25.57 0.81
C GLU A 327 6.74 -25.88 1.04
N CYS A 328 5.95 -24.83 1.22
CA CYS A 328 4.51 -24.87 1.39
C CYS A 328 3.82 -24.04 0.30
N GLU A 329 2.59 -24.39 -0.05
CA GLU A 329 1.78 -23.57 -0.98
C GLU A 329 1.36 -22.28 -0.29
N LEU A 330 1.58 -21.15 -0.96
CA LEU A 330 1.09 -19.84 -0.56
C LEU A 330 -0.36 -19.70 -1.05
N PRO A 331 -1.35 -19.77 -0.14
CA PRO A 331 -2.74 -19.69 -0.55
C PRO A 331 -3.12 -18.26 -0.96
N PRO A 332 -4.16 -18.10 -1.82
CA PRO A 332 -4.67 -16.80 -2.19
C PRO A 332 -5.10 -15.98 -0.96
N PRO A 333 -5.09 -14.64 -1.07
CA PRO A 333 -5.54 -13.78 0.02
C PRO A 333 -6.99 -14.11 0.43
N GLY A 334 -7.22 -14.11 1.74
CA GLY A 334 -8.52 -14.27 2.38
C GLY A 334 -8.89 -13.04 3.19
N ALA A 335 -9.85 -13.16 4.09
CA ALA A 335 -10.12 -12.10 5.06
C ALA A 335 -8.89 -11.86 5.94
N ASP A 336 -8.60 -10.59 6.22
CA ASP A 336 -7.47 -10.22 7.06
C ASP A 336 -7.60 -10.78 8.49
N GLU A 337 -6.48 -11.06 9.12
CA GLU A 337 -6.40 -11.57 10.49
C GLU A 337 -7.02 -10.61 11.52
N ILE A 338 -7.01 -9.29 11.24
CA ILE A 338 -7.58 -8.27 12.12
C ILE A 338 -9.07 -8.49 12.40
N TYR A 339 -9.80 -9.07 11.43
CA TYR A 339 -11.22 -9.34 11.61
C TYR A 339 -11.55 -10.45 12.61
N LYS A 340 -10.53 -11.17 13.11
CA LYS A 340 -10.74 -12.15 14.21
C LYS A 340 -10.95 -11.49 15.56
N ILE A 341 -10.54 -10.23 15.70
CA ILE A 341 -10.63 -9.47 16.95
C ILE A 341 -11.56 -8.24 16.85
N SER A 342 -12.06 -7.93 15.64
CA SER A 342 -12.96 -6.80 15.36
C SER A 342 -14.43 -7.13 15.59
#